data_fe8e282ac8384a713beda023de143910
#
_entry.id   fe8e282ac8384a713beda023de143910
#
_cell.length_a   1.000
_cell.length_b   1.000
_cell.length_c   1.000
_cell.angle_alpha   90.00
_cell.angle_beta   90.00
_cell.angle_gamma   90.00
#
_symmetry.space_group_name_H-M   'P 1'
#
loop_
_entity.id
_entity.type
_entity.pdbx_description
1 polymer ?
#
loop_
_entity_poly.entity_id
_entity_poly.type
_entity_poly.pdbx_seq_one_letter_code
_entity_poly.pdbx_strand_id
1 'polypeptide(L)'
;MLKDLVLGDDMLTLSINEGTATGFDYFWLRDNARDPESFDSRSHQRELYTAAVDPMIRPKAARLSDDGAALILDWPDLDIEAHYEAGFLADFSSAGDPMRMPEATPWDGGSIDPEAVRLPYATLTGNEGVTPLLETMLANGFAVLTDCPRDLTAVQTVADSIGYVRQTIFGGLFEFEANENMADSAYTPKELRPHTDGTY
;
A
#
# COMPACT_ATOMS: atom_id res chain seq x y z
N MET A 1 -16.96 17.15 5.53
CA MET A 1 -17.87 17.82 4.56
C MET A 1 -17.03 18.47 3.48
N LEU A 2 -17.52 18.45 2.26
CA LEU A 2 -16.88 19.06 1.09
C LEU A 2 -17.35 20.51 0.93
N LYS A 3 -16.45 21.41 0.52
CA LYS A 3 -16.68 22.84 0.31
C LYS A 3 -15.79 23.38 -0.82
N ASP A 4 -16.07 24.60 -1.24
CA ASP A 4 -15.19 25.42 -2.10
C ASP A 4 -14.81 24.72 -3.41
N LEU A 5 -15.77 24.08 -4.08
CA LEU A 5 -15.53 23.40 -5.35
C LEU A 5 -15.17 24.41 -6.44
N VAL A 6 -13.99 24.22 -7.05
CA VAL A 6 -13.50 25.01 -8.18
C VAL A 6 -13.09 24.06 -9.31
N LEU A 7 -13.59 24.33 -10.51
CA LEU A 7 -13.25 23.58 -11.73
C LEU A 7 -12.09 24.25 -12.46
N GLY A 8 -11.03 23.51 -12.67
CA GLY A 8 -9.88 23.90 -13.50
C GLY A 8 -9.91 23.21 -14.86
N ASP A 9 -8.82 23.36 -15.60
CA ASP A 9 -8.72 22.77 -16.94
C ASP A 9 -8.57 21.24 -16.95
N ASP A 10 -7.75 20.68 -16.07
CA ASP A 10 -7.46 19.25 -16.04
C ASP A 10 -7.83 18.59 -14.70
N MET A 11 -8.18 19.39 -13.72
CA MET A 11 -8.55 18.95 -12.39
C MET A 11 -9.61 19.85 -11.78
N LEU A 12 -10.29 19.36 -10.77
CA LEU A 12 -11.03 20.19 -9.83
C LEU A 12 -10.28 20.30 -8.50
N THR A 13 -10.58 21.34 -7.75
CA THR A 13 -10.13 21.49 -6.36
C THR A 13 -11.33 21.64 -5.44
N LEU A 14 -11.24 21.10 -4.24
CA LEU A 14 -12.23 21.28 -3.19
C LEU A 14 -11.57 21.18 -1.82
N SER A 15 -12.21 21.73 -0.82
CA SER A 15 -11.81 21.59 0.58
C SER A 15 -12.53 20.43 1.23
N ILE A 16 -11.79 19.60 1.97
CA ILE A 16 -12.34 18.49 2.75
C ILE A 16 -12.27 18.87 4.23
N ASN A 17 -13.44 18.94 4.87
CA ASN A 17 -13.60 19.45 6.23
C ASN A 17 -13.08 20.91 6.34
N GLU A 18 -12.19 21.19 7.30
CA GLU A 18 -11.54 22.50 7.47
C GLU A 18 -10.10 22.50 6.90
N GLY A 19 -9.79 21.51 6.05
CA GLY A 19 -8.47 21.36 5.45
C GLY A 19 -8.21 22.33 4.29
N THR A 20 -6.97 22.32 3.80
CA THR A 20 -6.57 23.03 2.57
C THR A 20 -7.26 22.44 1.35
N ALA A 21 -7.45 23.27 0.33
CA ALA A 21 -7.99 22.81 -0.94
C ALA A 21 -7.08 21.74 -1.55
N THR A 22 -7.70 20.62 -1.94
CA THR A 22 -7.04 19.48 -2.55
C THR A 22 -7.48 19.34 -4.00
N GLY A 23 -6.53 19.09 -4.90
CA GLY A 23 -6.77 18.85 -6.32
C GLY A 23 -7.06 17.38 -6.60
N PHE A 24 -8.01 17.14 -7.49
CA PHE A 24 -8.33 15.82 -8.03
C PHE A 24 -8.35 15.90 -9.55
N ASP A 25 -7.51 15.11 -10.21
CA ASP A 25 -7.46 14.97 -11.65
C ASP A 25 -8.75 14.36 -12.21
N TYR A 26 -9.24 14.85 -13.34
CA TYR A 26 -10.49 14.39 -13.92
C TYR A 26 -10.42 12.94 -14.39
N PHE A 27 -9.30 12.54 -15.00
CA PHE A 27 -9.12 11.15 -15.40
C PHE A 27 -9.12 10.22 -14.20
N TRP A 28 -8.43 10.60 -13.12
CA TRP A 28 -8.43 9.84 -11.88
C TRP A 28 -9.82 9.71 -11.28
N LEU A 29 -10.59 10.80 -11.24
CA LEU A 29 -11.97 10.76 -10.75
C LEU A 29 -12.83 9.82 -11.60
N ARG A 30 -12.76 9.94 -12.95
CA ARG A 30 -13.53 9.05 -13.82
C ARG A 30 -13.12 7.59 -13.67
N ASP A 31 -11.83 7.33 -13.60
CA ASP A 31 -11.30 5.97 -13.42
C ASP A 31 -11.68 5.33 -12.07
N ASN A 32 -11.92 6.15 -11.05
CA ASN A 32 -12.31 5.72 -9.72
C ASN A 32 -13.80 5.96 -9.41
N ALA A 33 -14.63 6.16 -10.42
CA ALA A 33 -16.06 6.32 -10.24
C ALA A 33 -16.71 5.06 -9.61
N ARG A 34 -17.67 5.29 -8.71
CA ARG A 34 -18.32 4.24 -7.92
C ARG A 34 -19.78 4.02 -8.32
N ASP A 35 -20.18 4.55 -9.44
CA ASP A 35 -21.49 4.28 -10.03
C ASP A 35 -21.61 2.81 -10.48
N PRO A 36 -22.84 2.28 -10.63
CA PRO A 36 -23.07 0.87 -10.97
C PRO A 36 -22.54 0.42 -12.34
N GLU A 37 -22.27 1.36 -13.26
CA GLU A 37 -21.70 1.05 -14.57
C GLU A 37 -20.17 0.95 -14.53
N SER A 38 -19.55 1.57 -13.52
CA SER A 38 -18.10 1.63 -13.35
C SER A 38 -17.57 0.68 -12.28
N PHE A 39 -18.42 0.28 -11.31
CA PHE A 39 -18.00 -0.48 -10.15
C PHE A 39 -19.12 -1.36 -9.57
N ASP A 40 -18.86 -2.66 -9.46
CA ASP A 40 -19.75 -3.56 -8.73
C ASP A 40 -19.44 -3.52 -7.22
N SER A 41 -20.32 -2.89 -6.46
CA SER A 41 -20.18 -2.74 -5.00
C SER A 41 -20.26 -4.06 -4.22
N ARG A 42 -20.83 -5.12 -4.82
CA ARG A 42 -20.97 -6.44 -4.17
C ARG A 42 -19.70 -7.26 -4.27
N SER A 43 -19.06 -7.29 -5.42
CA SER A 43 -17.81 -8.01 -5.66
C SER A 43 -16.58 -7.15 -5.37
N HIS A 44 -16.75 -5.85 -5.17
CA HIS A 44 -15.70 -4.83 -5.11
C HIS A 44 -14.80 -4.83 -6.34
N GLN A 45 -15.36 -5.16 -7.50
CA GLN A 45 -14.64 -5.19 -8.77
C GLN A 45 -14.98 -3.97 -9.62
N ARG A 46 -14.00 -3.53 -10.39
CA ARG A 46 -14.19 -2.48 -11.39
C ARG A 46 -14.77 -3.10 -12.66
N GLU A 47 -15.85 -2.50 -13.14
CA GLU A 47 -16.42 -2.82 -14.45
C GLU A 47 -15.86 -1.89 -15.53
N LEU A 48 -15.38 -0.72 -15.15
CA LEU A 48 -14.73 0.22 -16.04
C LEU A 48 -13.38 -0.30 -16.53
N TYR A 49 -13.18 -0.27 -17.83
CA TYR A 49 -11.89 -0.55 -18.44
C TYR A 49 -11.10 0.74 -18.63
N THR A 50 -10.11 0.98 -17.79
CA THR A 50 -9.29 2.23 -17.74
C THR A 50 -8.80 2.67 -19.11
N ALA A 51 -8.34 1.75 -19.97
CA ALA A 51 -7.80 2.08 -21.29
C ALA A 51 -8.88 2.55 -22.31
N ALA A 52 -10.15 2.43 -21.98
CA ALA A 52 -11.26 2.94 -22.78
C ALA A 52 -11.67 4.37 -22.41
N VAL A 53 -11.20 4.88 -21.27
CA VAL A 53 -11.48 6.25 -20.83
C VAL A 53 -10.63 7.23 -21.65
N ASP A 54 -11.25 8.28 -22.15
CA ASP A 54 -10.52 9.37 -22.81
C ASP A 54 -9.57 10.03 -21.78
N PRO A 55 -8.24 10.06 -22.02
CA PRO A 55 -7.30 10.71 -21.13
C PRO A 55 -7.57 12.21 -20.89
N MET A 56 -8.30 12.86 -21.80
CA MET A 56 -8.69 14.27 -21.72
C MET A 56 -10.12 14.45 -21.24
N ILE A 57 -10.71 13.42 -20.64
CA ILE A 57 -12.11 13.46 -20.18
C ILE A 57 -12.34 14.60 -19.19
N ARG A 58 -13.47 15.28 -19.33
CA ARG A 58 -13.93 16.34 -18.42
C ARG A 58 -15.40 16.15 -18.10
N PRO A 59 -15.82 16.40 -16.87
CA PRO A 59 -17.25 16.35 -16.54
C PRO A 59 -18.01 17.46 -17.25
N LYS A 60 -19.24 17.15 -17.71
CA LYS A 60 -20.18 18.15 -18.25
C LYS A 60 -20.65 19.11 -17.17
N ALA A 61 -20.81 18.60 -15.94
CA ALA A 61 -21.21 19.35 -14.77
C ALA A 61 -20.57 18.77 -13.50
N ALA A 62 -20.36 19.62 -12.49
CA ALA A 62 -19.90 19.24 -11.18
C ALA A 62 -20.61 20.06 -10.12
N ARG A 63 -21.02 19.41 -9.02
CA ARG A 63 -21.63 20.07 -7.87
C ARG A 63 -21.36 19.28 -6.59
N LEU A 64 -21.51 19.92 -5.47
CA LEU A 64 -21.58 19.25 -4.17
C LEU A 64 -23.03 18.92 -3.85
N SER A 65 -23.25 17.85 -3.08
CA SER A 65 -24.56 17.59 -2.48
C SER A 65 -24.93 18.69 -1.48
N ASP A 66 -26.20 18.90 -1.22
CA ASP A 66 -26.71 19.98 -0.35
C ASP A 66 -26.13 19.93 1.07
N ASP A 67 -25.84 18.75 1.56
CA ASP A 67 -25.22 18.49 2.87
C ASP A 67 -23.67 18.48 2.83
N GLY A 68 -23.06 18.63 1.66
CA GLY A 68 -21.62 18.53 1.46
C GLY A 68 -21.02 17.14 1.72
N ALA A 69 -21.83 16.09 1.70
CA ALA A 69 -21.39 14.73 1.92
C ALA A 69 -20.77 14.08 0.68
N ALA A 70 -21.10 14.57 -0.52
CA ALA A 70 -20.61 14.01 -1.78
C ALA A 70 -20.29 15.09 -2.82
N LEU A 71 -19.30 14.80 -3.67
CA LEU A 71 -19.11 15.43 -4.98
C LEU A 71 -19.89 14.63 -6.02
N ILE A 72 -20.62 15.33 -6.87
CA ILE A 72 -21.47 14.76 -7.91
C ILE A 72 -20.98 15.26 -9.26
N LEU A 73 -20.64 14.34 -10.16
CA LEU A 73 -20.12 14.63 -11.49
C LEU A 73 -21.01 14.01 -12.58
N ASP A 74 -21.30 14.80 -13.62
CA ASP A 74 -21.92 14.33 -14.85
C ASP A 74 -20.83 14.08 -15.90
N TRP A 75 -20.55 12.82 -16.19
CA TRP A 75 -19.53 12.43 -17.16
C TRP A 75 -20.11 12.29 -18.57
N PRO A 76 -19.35 12.63 -19.63
CA PRO A 76 -19.82 12.54 -21.02
C PRO A 76 -20.06 11.10 -21.50
N ASP A 77 -19.44 10.13 -20.86
CA ASP A 77 -19.47 8.70 -21.18
C ASP A 77 -20.34 7.87 -20.22
N LEU A 78 -21.10 8.52 -19.33
CA LEU A 78 -22.08 7.90 -18.44
C LEU A 78 -23.47 8.47 -18.67
N ASP A 79 -24.48 7.62 -18.51
CA ASP A 79 -25.90 8.03 -18.53
C ASP A 79 -26.44 8.43 -17.15
N ILE A 80 -25.64 8.23 -16.11
CA ILE A 80 -25.96 8.53 -14.71
C ILE A 80 -24.90 9.41 -14.07
N GLU A 81 -25.27 10.17 -13.04
CA GLU A 81 -24.31 10.96 -12.27
C GLU A 81 -23.44 10.06 -11.38
N ALA A 82 -22.15 10.34 -11.38
CA ALA A 82 -21.21 9.67 -10.49
C ALA A 82 -21.11 10.42 -9.15
N HIS A 83 -21.22 9.69 -8.04
CA HIS A 83 -21.15 10.22 -6.68
C HIS A 83 -19.86 9.77 -6.00
N TYR A 84 -19.15 10.74 -5.43
CA TYR A 84 -17.91 10.51 -4.68
C TYR A 84 -18.10 10.99 -3.25
N GLU A 85 -18.17 10.05 -2.33
CA GLU A 85 -18.31 10.31 -0.89
C GLU A 85 -17.14 11.13 -0.34
N ALA A 86 -17.43 12.05 0.59
CA ALA A 86 -16.38 12.85 1.22
C ALA A 86 -15.29 12.01 1.93
N GLY A 87 -15.68 10.86 2.50
CA GLY A 87 -14.74 9.90 3.09
C GLY A 87 -13.79 9.34 2.06
N PHE A 88 -14.31 8.86 0.92
CA PHE A 88 -13.51 8.36 -0.19
C PHE A 88 -12.50 9.41 -0.69
N LEU A 89 -12.96 10.64 -0.93
CA LEU A 89 -12.07 11.71 -1.37
C LEU A 89 -11.02 12.08 -0.30
N ALA A 90 -11.36 11.98 0.98
CA ALA A 90 -10.42 12.23 2.07
C ALA A 90 -9.30 11.20 2.11
N ASP A 91 -9.63 9.92 1.88
CA ASP A 91 -8.65 8.82 1.88
C ASP A 91 -7.61 8.97 0.77
N PHE A 92 -7.99 9.59 -0.36
CA PHE A 92 -7.11 9.83 -1.51
C PHE A 92 -6.64 11.29 -1.65
N SER A 93 -6.95 12.14 -0.67
CA SER A 93 -6.41 13.49 -0.65
C SER A 93 -4.92 13.45 -0.28
N SER A 94 -4.11 14.32 -0.88
CA SER A 94 -2.68 14.42 -0.59
C SER A 94 -2.35 14.77 0.88
N ALA A 95 -3.35 15.18 1.66
CA ALA A 95 -3.22 15.41 3.09
C ALA A 95 -3.27 14.11 3.93
N GLY A 96 -3.71 13.01 3.34
CA GLY A 96 -3.73 11.68 3.94
C GLY A 96 -3.23 10.66 2.94
N ASP A 97 -1.95 10.74 2.51
CA ASP A 97 -1.36 9.71 1.65
C ASP A 97 -1.30 8.39 2.45
N PRO A 98 -2.28 7.47 2.24
CA PRO A 98 -2.31 6.18 2.93
C PRO A 98 -1.13 5.30 2.51
N MET A 99 -0.43 5.68 1.43
CA MET A 99 0.75 5.01 0.91
C MET A 99 2.05 5.72 1.31
N ARG A 100 1.99 6.70 2.22
CA ARG A 100 3.20 7.34 2.71
C ARG A 100 4.07 6.31 3.42
N MET A 101 5.06 5.85 2.70
CA MET A 101 6.09 5.01 3.27
C MET A 101 6.83 5.79 4.36
N PRO A 102 7.17 5.16 5.49
CA PRO A 102 8.08 5.74 6.45
C PRO A 102 9.34 6.23 5.75
N GLU A 103 9.86 7.39 6.18
CA GLU A 103 11.11 7.90 5.64
C GLU A 103 12.24 6.93 5.98
N ALA A 104 12.98 6.49 4.95
CA ALA A 104 14.11 5.61 5.16
C ALA A 104 15.22 6.35 5.93
N THR A 105 15.80 5.69 6.91
CA THR A 105 16.92 6.18 7.70
C THR A 105 18.21 5.55 7.17
N PRO A 106 18.97 6.22 6.29
CA PRO A 106 20.25 5.69 5.80
C PRO A 106 21.23 5.49 6.94
N TRP A 107 21.92 4.38 6.93
CA TRP A 107 22.90 4.03 7.95
C TRP A 107 24.13 3.34 7.37
N ASP A 108 25.20 3.34 8.12
CA ASP A 108 26.40 2.53 7.92
C ASP A 108 26.81 1.84 9.23
N GLY A 109 27.89 1.07 9.21
CA GLY A 109 28.36 0.34 10.40
C GLY A 109 28.79 1.21 11.58
N GLY A 110 28.94 2.52 11.40
CA GLY A 110 29.28 3.47 12.46
C GLY A 110 28.10 4.29 12.97
N SER A 111 27.03 4.38 12.18
CA SER A 111 25.87 5.24 12.48
C SER A 111 24.60 4.47 12.88
N ILE A 112 24.52 3.15 12.61
CA ILE A 112 23.38 2.35 12.99
C ILE A 112 23.23 2.25 14.51
N ASP A 113 22.03 2.52 15.03
CA ASP A 113 21.68 2.21 16.39
C ASP A 113 21.16 0.75 16.49
N PRO A 114 21.93 -0.17 17.11
CA PRO A 114 21.52 -1.57 17.24
C PRO A 114 20.22 -1.75 18.04
N GLU A 115 19.89 -0.85 18.95
CA GLU A 115 18.67 -0.95 19.76
C GLU A 115 17.44 -0.49 18.98
N ALA A 116 17.59 0.47 18.07
CA ALA A 116 16.49 0.95 17.22
C ALA A 116 15.97 -0.11 16.24
N VAL A 117 16.76 -1.14 15.93
CA VAL A 117 16.37 -2.22 15.00
C VAL A 117 15.97 -3.50 15.71
N ARG A 118 15.98 -3.54 17.05
CA ARG A 118 15.66 -4.72 17.87
C ARG A 118 14.23 -4.66 18.41
N LEU A 119 13.52 -5.74 18.25
CA LEU A 119 12.14 -5.89 18.73
C LEU A 119 12.00 -7.25 19.44
N PRO A 120 11.38 -7.31 20.62
CA PRO A 120 11.05 -8.59 21.24
C PRO A 120 10.08 -9.39 20.35
N TYR A 121 10.30 -10.69 20.19
CA TYR A 121 9.38 -11.58 19.48
C TYR A 121 7.95 -11.50 19.99
N ALA A 122 7.79 -11.30 21.32
CA ALA A 122 6.48 -11.15 21.97
C ALA A 122 5.67 -9.96 21.43
N THR A 123 6.30 -8.96 20.80
CA THR A 123 5.59 -7.84 20.16
C THR A 123 4.62 -8.32 19.09
N LEU A 124 4.99 -9.34 18.30
CA LEU A 124 4.15 -9.89 17.22
C LEU A 124 2.85 -10.51 17.74
N THR A 125 2.84 -11.03 18.96
CA THR A 125 1.68 -11.67 19.60
C THR A 125 0.94 -10.73 20.56
N GLY A 126 1.43 -9.51 20.73
CA GLY A 126 0.84 -8.46 21.55
C GLY A 126 -0.20 -7.61 20.81
N ASN A 127 -0.68 -6.57 21.48
CA ASN A 127 -1.70 -5.65 20.94
C ASN A 127 -1.18 -4.82 19.73
N GLU A 128 0.12 -4.63 19.63
CA GLU A 128 0.76 -3.86 18.54
C GLU A 128 0.89 -4.68 17.26
N GLY A 129 0.89 -6.02 17.39
CA GLY A 129 0.96 -6.94 16.26
C GLY A 129 2.24 -6.77 15.43
N VAL A 130 2.10 -6.90 14.11
CA VAL A 130 3.22 -6.82 13.16
C VAL A 130 3.68 -5.39 12.84
N THR A 131 2.91 -4.38 13.21
CA THR A 131 3.16 -2.97 12.81
C THR A 131 4.56 -2.47 13.19
N PRO A 132 5.05 -2.61 14.43
CA PRO A 132 6.40 -2.16 14.78
C PRO A 132 7.51 -2.86 13.98
N LEU A 133 7.32 -4.13 13.63
CA LEU A 133 8.26 -4.88 12.79
C LEU A 133 8.33 -4.26 11.39
N LEU A 134 7.18 -4.02 10.77
CA LEU A 134 7.11 -3.44 9.43
C LEU A 134 7.66 -2.02 9.39
N GLU A 135 7.33 -1.17 10.36
CA GLU A 135 7.85 0.19 10.47
C GLU A 135 9.37 0.19 10.60
N THR A 136 9.93 -0.68 11.45
CA THR A 136 11.38 -0.82 11.63
C THR A 136 12.06 -1.27 10.35
N MET A 137 11.49 -2.25 9.65
CA MET A 137 12.01 -2.74 8.37
C MET A 137 11.95 -1.66 7.27
N LEU A 138 10.86 -0.92 7.19
CA LEU A 138 10.71 0.16 6.20
C LEU A 138 11.68 1.32 6.46
N ALA A 139 11.89 1.68 7.72
CA ALA A 139 12.79 2.75 8.08
C ALA A 139 14.27 2.38 7.92
N ASN A 140 14.66 1.15 8.27
CA ASN A 140 16.07 0.76 8.39
C ASN A 140 16.52 -0.31 7.38
N GLY A 141 15.60 -0.88 6.60
CA GLY A 141 15.89 -1.97 5.64
C GLY A 141 15.91 -3.36 6.26
N PHE A 142 15.93 -3.48 7.59
CA PHE A 142 15.87 -4.74 8.33
C PHE A 142 15.39 -4.53 9.77
N ALA A 143 15.06 -5.63 10.45
CA ALA A 143 14.78 -5.66 11.88
C ALA A 143 15.33 -6.95 12.49
N VAL A 144 15.61 -6.94 13.78
CA VAL A 144 16.10 -8.10 14.54
C VAL A 144 15.09 -8.44 15.63
N LEU A 145 14.47 -9.61 15.52
CA LEU A 145 13.61 -10.13 16.58
C LEU A 145 14.46 -10.83 17.65
N THR A 146 14.30 -10.41 18.90
CA THR A 146 14.98 -11.01 20.06
C THR A 146 14.07 -11.99 20.78
N ASP A 147 14.67 -12.87 21.57
CA ASP A 147 13.96 -13.85 22.41
C ASP A 147 13.03 -14.78 21.63
N CYS A 148 13.34 -15.02 20.34
CA CYS A 148 12.63 -15.97 19.51
C CYS A 148 12.82 -17.41 20.00
N PRO A 149 11.77 -18.27 19.98
CA PRO A 149 11.96 -19.70 20.01
C PRO A 149 12.90 -20.16 18.87
N ARG A 150 13.75 -21.17 19.16
CA ARG A 150 14.75 -21.66 18.19
C ARG A 150 14.20 -22.85 17.41
N ASP A 151 13.11 -22.60 16.66
CA ASP A 151 12.45 -23.63 15.85
C ASP A 151 11.79 -23.01 14.62
N LEU A 152 11.43 -23.85 13.66
CA LEU A 152 10.74 -23.43 12.43
C LEU A 152 9.34 -22.85 12.68
N THR A 153 8.71 -23.20 13.82
CA THR A 153 7.37 -22.66 14.17
C THR A 153 7.45 -21.16 14.42
N ALA A 154 8.53 -20.69 15.05
CA ALA A 154 8.75 -19.26 15.25
C ALA A 154 8.93 -18.53 13.90
N VAL A 155 9.68 -19.11 12.97
CA VAL A 155 9.85 -18.55 11.62
C VAL A 155 8.51 -18.50 10.89
N GLN A 156 7.71 -19.58 10.96
CA GLN A 156 6.37 -19.62 10.38
C GLN A 156 5.48 -18.53 10.97
N THR A 157 5.47 -18.36 12.29
CA THR A 157 4.66 -17.34 12.97
C THR A 157 5.01 -15.92 12.51
N VAL A 158 6.30 -15.62 12.36
CA VAL A 158 6.74 -14.33 11.82
C VAL A 158 6.28 -14.14 10.38
N ALA A 159 6.48 -15.16 9.54
CA ALA A 159 6.07 -15.10 8.14
C ALA A 159 4.55 -14.91 8.00
N ASP A 160 3.75 -15.68 8.74
CA ASP A 160 2.27 -15.60 8.70
C ASP A 160 1.72 -14.27 9.24
N SER A 161 2.46 -13.59 10.11
CA SER A 161 2.09 -12.25 10.59
C SER A 161 2.23 -11.16 9.51
N ILE A 162 3.08 -11.39 8.51
CA ILE A 162 3.30 -10.48 7.38
C ILE A 162 2.42 -10.87 6.19
N GLY A 163 2.35 -12.17 5.88
CA GLY A 163 1.59 -12.67 4.75
C GLY A 163 1.79 -14.18 4.54
N TYR A 164 1.35 -14.70 3.42
CA TYR A 164 1.53 -16.11 3.10
C TYR A 164 2.96 -16.44 2.66
N VAL A 165 3.45 -17.62 3.02
CA VAL A 165 4.76 -18.11 2.59
C VAL A 165 4.70 -18.53 1.11
N ARG A 166 5.47 -17.87 0.26
CA ARG A 166 5.55 -18.20 -1.16
C ARG A 166 6.26 -19.54 -1.34
N GLN A 167 5.67 -20.43 -2.13
CA GLN A 167 6.30 -21.67 -2.52
C GLN A 167 7.35 -21.42 -3.60
N THR A 168 8.53 -21.99 -3.42
CA THR A 168 9.63 -21.97 -4.38
C THR A 168 9.96 -23.39 -4.83
N ILE A 169 10.99 -23.58 -5.67
CA ILE A 169 11.50 -24.92 -6.04
C ILE A 169 12.03 -25.70 -4.83
N PHE A 170 12.36 -25.00 -3.74
CA PHE A 170 12.82 -25.57 -2.46
C PHE A 170 11.66 -25.83 -1.48
N GLY A 171 10.43 -25.52 -1.84
CA GLY A 171 9.27 -25.53 -0.97
C GLY A 171 8.94 -24.16 -0.37
N GLY A 172 8.23 -24.13 0.76
CA GLY A 172 7.90 -22.93 1.54
C GLY A 172 8.99 -22.62 2.54
N LEU A 173 8.83 -23.11 3.78
CA LEU A 173 9.90 -23.07 4.77
C LEU A 173 10.80 -24.29 4.61
N PHE A 174 12.09 -24.10 4.70
CA PHE A 174 13.05 -25.16 4.62
C PHE A 174 14.28 -24.86 5.46
N GLU A 175 14.97 -25.89 5.93
CA GLU A 175 16.26 -25.79 6.58
C GLU A 175 17.36 -26.16 5.57
N PHE A 176 18.47 -25.46 5.62
CA PHE A 176 19.62 -25.80 4.82
C PHE A 176 20.92 -25.67 5.66
N GLU A 177 21.86 -26.50 5.33
CA GLU A 177 23.20 -26.50 5.90
C GLU A 177 24.25 -26.65 4.79
N ALA A 178 25.49 -26.29 5.10
CA ALA A 178 26.58 -26.48 4.14
C ALA A 178 26.73 -27.99 3.81
N ASN A 179 26.62 -28.32 2.52
CA ASN A 179 26.73 -29.70 2.04
C ASN A 179 27.46 -29.73 0.69
N GLU A 180 28.68 -30.19 0.71
CA GLU A 180 29.55 -30.23 -0.49
C GLU A 180 29.06 -31.17 -1.59
N ASN A 181 28.09 -32.05 -1.30
CA ASN A 181 27.47 -32.93 -2.29
C ASN A 181 26.32 -32.26 -3.06
N MET A 182 25.91 -31.08 -2.68
CA MET A 182 24.87 -30.32 -3.35
C MET A 182 25.48 -29.37 -4.38
N ALA A 183 24.86 -29.30 -5.55
CA ALA A 183 25.38 -28.51 -6.67
C ALA A 183 25.07 -27.01 -6.56
N ASP A 184 24.14 -26.64 -5.68
CA ASP A 184 23.73 -25.23 -5.50
C ASP A 184 24.70 -24.47 -4.61
N SER A 185 25.01 -23.23 -4.98
CA SER A 185 25.89 -22.35 -4.21
C SER A 185 25.40 -22.05 -2.78
N ALA A 186 24.09 -22.11 -2.54
CA ALA A 186 23.48 -21.94 -1.21
C ALA A 186 23.94 -23.00 -0.20
N TYR A 187 24.35 -24.19 -0.65
CA TYR A 187 24.85 -25.28 0.19
C TYR A 187 26.38 -25.31 0.32
N THR A 188 27.07 -24.39 -0.30
CA THR A 188 28.54 -24.34 -0.25
C THR A 188 29.04 -23.39 0.83
N PRO A 189 30.25 -23.61 1.44
CA PRO A 189 30.83 -22.67 2.37
C PRO A 189 31.51 -21.46 1.68
N LYS A 190 31.16 -21.18 0.43
CA LYS A 190 31.67 -20.04 -0.33
C LYS A 190 30.98 -18.76 0.07
N GLU A 191 31.72 -17.66 0.02
CA GLU A 191 31.16 -16.32 0.19
C GLU A 191 30.06 -16.04 -0.85
N LEU A 192 28.89 -15.64 -0.37
CA LEU A 192 27.82 -15.08 -1.20
C LEU A 192 27.93 -13.56 -1.16
N ARG A 193 28.12 -12.94 -2.31
CA ARG A 193 28.12 -11.48 -2.42
C ARG A 193 26.70 -10.92 -2.21
N PRO A 194 26.57 -9.64 -1.83
CA PRO A 194 25.26 -9.00 -1.75
C PRO A 194 24.45 -9.23 -3.02
N HIS A 195 23.22 -9.72 -2.88
CA HIS A 195 22.31 -10.08 -3.96
C HIS A 195 20.87 -9.97 -3.49
N THR A 196 19.95 -10.10 -4.41
CA THR A 196 18.52 -10.25 -4.13
C THR A 196 18.07 -11.63 -4.58
N ASP A 197 17.27 -12.28 -3.73
CA ASP A 197 16.63 -13.55 -4.06
C ASP A 197 15.29 -13.36 -4.76
N GLY A 198 14.80 -14.41 -5.43
CA GLY A 198 13.42 -14.49 -5.90
C GLY A 198 13.09 -13.55 -7.06
N THR A 199 14.03 -13.31 -7.96
CA THR A 199 13.81 -12.53 -9.19
C THR A 199 13.12 -13.31 -10.32
N TYR A 200 12.67 -14.52 -10.09
CA TYR A 200 12.02 -15.44 -11.03
C TYR A 200 10.55 -15.69 -10.70
#